data_f14556198910bf0a8bf8190921fb1b6e
#
_entry.id   f14556198910bf0a8bf8190921fb1b6e
#
_cell.length_a   1.000
_cell.length_b   1.000
_cell.length_c   1.000
_cell.angle_alpha   90.00
_cell.angle_beta   90.00
_cell.angle_gamma   90.00
#
_symmetry.space_group_name_H-M   'P 1'
#
loop_
_entity.id
_entity.type
_entity.pdbx_description
1 polymer ?
#
loop_
_entity_poly.entity_id
_entity_poly.type
_entity_poly.pdbx_seq_one_letter_code
_entity_poly.pdbx_strand_id
1 'polypeptide(L)'
;MLFRSVHITEVDYDRYAHGEAVLGWLNAAIKLTGAADTDWNAFAEKLLTNLRDAFRADNAEIGHMKLSLDCGGKAVLGNVGAIGGPVNMRGESGVKGASADMTLNARVQMSPEALQKAVETILPETASAFGVSASITNLKCLMPGRPNPTYRYQTVI
;
A
#
# COMPACT_ATOMS: atom_id res chain seq x y z
N MET A 1 28.73 2.36 -26.13
CA MET A 1 28.23 2.06 -24.78
C MET A 1 27.54 3.23 -24.14
N LEU A 2 28.25 4.35 -23.97
CA LEU A 2 27.64 5.56 -23.44
C LEU A 2 26.47 6.06 -24.25
N PHE A 3 26.57 5.97 -25.53
CA PHE A 3 25.56 6.30 -26.50
C PHE A 3 24.27 5.56 -26.22
N ARG A 4 24.41 4.26 -26.01
CA ARG A 4 23.31 3.37 -25.72
C ARG A 4 22.69 3.68 -24.37
N SER A 5 23.51 3.99 -23.39
CA SER A 5 23.04 4.34 -22.06
C SER A 5 22.18 5.60 -22.05
N VAL A 6 22.60 6.62 -22.79
CA VAL A 6 21.84 7.87 -22.87
C VAL A 6 20.49 7.64 -23.51
N HIS A 7 20.45 6.86 -24.57
CA HIS A 7 19.21 6.54 -25.26
C HIS A 7 18.26 5.73 -24.38
N ILE A 8 18.81 4.75 -23.68
CA ILE A 8 18.02 3.93 -22.75
C ILE A 8 17.49 4.79 -21.62
N THR A 9 18.28 5.72 -21.13
CA THR A 9 17.88 6.61 -20.04
C THR A 9 16.67 7.45 -20.43
N GLU A 10 16.63 7.98 -21.64
CA GLU A 10 15.48 8.75 -22.09
C GLU A 10 14.23 7.89 -22.19
N VAL A 11 14.35 6.70 -22.75
CA VAL A 11 13.23 5.78 -22.86
C VAL A 11 12.74 5.36 -21.50
N ASP A 12 13.65 5.08 -20.57
CA ASP A 12 13.31 4.69 -19.22
C ASP A 12 12.61 5.82 -18.46
N TYR A 13 13.04 7.06 -18.67
CA TYR A 13 12.40 8.21 -18.06
C TYR A 13 10.95 8.37 -18.51
N ASP A 14 10.69 8.28 -19.80
CA ASP A 14 9.33 8.35 -20.33
C ASP A 14 8.48 7.20 -19.82
N ARG A 15 9.04 6.01 -19.80
CA ARG A 15 8.36 4.83 -19.30
C ARG A 15 8.05 4.95 -17.82
N TYR A 16 8.98 5.47 -17.04
CA TYR A 16 8.82 5.70 -15.62
C TYR A 16 7.71 6.73 -15.35
N ALA A 17 7.75 7.85 -16.07
CA ALA A 17 6.73 8.88 -15.91
C ALA A 17 5.34 8.37 -16.27
N HIS A 18 5.24 7.57 -17.32
CA HIS A 18 3.98 6.95 -17.72
C HIS A 18 3.52 5.93 -16.68
N GLY A 19 4.43 5.11 -16.17
CA GLY A 19 4.14 4.13 -15.14
C GLY A 19 3.63 4.77 -13.86
N GLU A 20 4.25 5.86 -13.42
CA GLU A 20 3.79 6.61 -12.26
C GLU A 20 2.38 7.15 -12.46
N ALA A 21 2.07 7.61 -13.67
CA ALA A 21 0.75 8.16 -13.97
C ALA A 21 -0.36 7.11 -13.96
N VAL A 22 -0.04 5.84 -14.16
CA VAL A 22 -1.06 4.77 -14.16
C VAL A 22 -1.14 4.01 -12.83
N LEU A 23 -0.29 4.36 -11.86
CA LEU A 23 -0.39 3.77 -10.53
C LEU A 23 -1.51 4.42 -9.74
N GLY A 24 -2.42 3.62 -9.22
CA GLY A 24 -3.36 4.07 -8.22
C GLY A 24 -2.64 4.24 -6.89
N TRP A 25 -2.91 5.33 -6.19
CA TRP A 25 -2.34 5.63 -4.88
C TRP A 25 -3.43 5.63 -3.84
N LEU A 26 -3.27 4.79 -2.83
CA LEU A 26 -4.23 4.68 -1.74
C LEU A 26 -3.54 4.97 -0.42
N ASN A 27 -4.23 5.77 0.41
CA ASN A 27 -3.86 6.00 1.80
C ASN A 27 -5.11 5.78 2.65
N ALA A 28 -5.01 4.91 3.63
CA ALA A 28 -6.14 4.60 4.49
C ALA A 28 -5.74 4.60 5.95
N ALA A 29 -6.60 5.14 6.80
CA ALA A 29 -6.51 5.04 8.25
C ALA A 29 -7.64 4.12 8.72
N ILE A 30 -7.30 3.14 9.54
CA ILE A 30 -8.21 2.05 9.90
C ILE A 30 -8.14 1.82 11.41
N LYS A 31 -9.29 1.69 12.04
CA LYS A 31 -9.38 1.27 13.43
C LYS A 31 -9.74 -0.20 13.48
N LEU A 32 -9.02 -0.95 14.28
CA LEU A 32 -9.16 -2.39 14.42
C LEU A 32 -9.53 -2.74 15.85
N THR A 33 -10.49 -3.64 16.01
CA THR A 33 -10.95 -4.10 17.31
C THR A 33 -11.11 -5.60 17.27
N GLY A 34 -10.60 -6.29 18.28
CA GLY A 34 -10.69 -7.75 18.37
C GLY A 34 -10.63 -8.21 19.82
N ALA A 35 -10.36 -9.49 20.00
CA ALA A 35 -10.15 -10.06 21.34
C ALA A 35 -8.85 -9.55 21.93
N ALA A 36 -8.73 -9.63 23.25
CA ALA A 36 -7.54 -9.11 23.99
C ALA A 36 -6.23 -9.79 23.59
N ASP A 37 -6.30 -10.98 23.03
CA ASP A 37 -5.13 -11.75 22.59
C ASP A 37 -4.95 -11.75 21.07
N THR A 38 -5.57 -10.81 20.36
CA THR A 38 -5.44 -10.72 18.91
C THR A 38 -3.96 -10.52 18.54
N ASP A 39 -3.45 -11.38 17.65
CA ASP A 39 -2.07 -11.33 17.19
C ASP A 39 -1.96 -10.36 16.03
N TRP A 40 -1.48 -9.15 16.33
CA TRP A 40 -1.39 -8.10 15.33
C TRP A 40 -0.26 -8.29 14.32
N ASN A 41 0.79 -9.00 14.70
CA ASN A 41 1.85 -9.35 13.75
C ASN A 41 1.32 -10.30 12.69
N ALA A 42 0.61 -11.34 13.09
CA ALA A 42 0.01 -12.29 12.17
C ALA A 42 -1.04 -11.64 11.29
N PHE A 43 -1.86 -10.77 11.87
CA PHE A 43 -2.89 -10.03 11.13
C PHE A 43 -2.26 -9.16 10.02
N ALA A 44 -1.27 -8.36 10.37
CA ALA A 44 -0.62 -7.45 9.43
C ALA A 44 0.04 -8.22 8.28
N GLU A 45 0.75 -9.29 8.60
CA GLU A 45 1.40 -10.13 7.59
C GLU A 45 0.37 -10.77 6.66
N LYS A 46 -0.71 -11.28 7.22
CA LYS A 46 -1.77 -11.92 6.42
C LYS A 46 -2.48 -10.91 5.51
N LEU A 47 -2.74 -9.72 6.01
CA LEU A 47 -3.37 -8.67 5.21
C LEU A 47 -2.51 -8.29 4.02
N LEU A 48 -1.23 -8.04 4.25
CA LEU A 48 -0.30 -7.72 3.16
C LEU A 48 -0.16 -8.87 2.16
N THR A 49 -0.12 -10.10 2.64
CA THR A 49 -0.04 -11.30 1.80
C THR A 49 -1.29 -11.40 0.93
N ASN A 50 -2.47 -11.25 1.52
CA ASN A 50 -3.74 -11.36 0.79
C ASN A 50 -3.86 -10.26 -0.27
N LEU A 51 -3.49 -9.04 0.05
CA LEU A 51 -3.49 -7.93 -0.91
C LEU A 51 -2.51 -8.19 -2.05
N ARG A 52 -1.29 -8.58 -1.72
CA ARG A 52 -0.26 -8.90 -2.72
C ARG A 52 -0.74 -9.97 -3.68
N ASP A 53 -1.30 -11.05 -3.16
CA ASP A 53 -1.75 -12.18 -3.97
C ASP A 53 -2.93 -11.78 -4.86
N ALA A 54 -3.83 -10.95 -4.36
CA ALA A 54 -4.95 -10.44 -5.15
C ALA A 54 -4.47 -9.56 -6.30
N PHE A 55 -3.51 -8.67 -6.05
CA PHE A 55 -2.95 -7.83 -7.11
C PHE A 55 -2.20 -8.66 -8.16
N ARG A 56 -1.48 -9.68 -7.73
CA ARG A 56 -0.82 -10.61 -8.66
C ARG A 56 -1.84 -11.34 -9.53
N ALA A 57 -2.94 -11.78 -8.96
CA ALA A 57 -4.00 -12.47 -9.70
C ALA A 57 -4.60 -11.58 -10.79
N ASP A 58 -4.65 -10.27 -10.56
CA ASP A 58 -5.14 -9.28 -11.52
C ASP A 58 -4.04 -8.76 -12.46
N ASN A 59 -2.84 -9.33 -12.39
CA ASN A 59 -1.67 -8.87 -13.14
C ASN A 59 -1.34 -7.40 -12.89
N ALA A 60 -1.66 -6.89 -11.72
CA ALA A 60 -1.37 -5.53 -11.32
C ALA A 60 -0.01 -5.46 -10.65
N GLU A 61 0.88 -4.66 -11.22
CA GLU A 61 2.19 -4.46 -10.61
C GLU A 61 2.08 -3.63 -9.34
N ILE A 62 2.81 -4.06 -8.32
CA ILE A 62 2.85 -3.34 -7.05
C ILE A 62 4.09 -2.45 -7.06
N GLY A 63 3.89 -1.13 -6.99
CA GLY A 63 4.97 -0.21 -6.77
C GLY A 63 5.50 -0.35 -5.35
N HIS A 64 4.62 -0.23 -4.37
CA HIS A 64 4.89 -0.60 -3.00
C HIS A 64 3.59 -0.67 -2.20
N MET A 65 3.62 -1.42 -1.10
CA MET A 65 2.63 -1.35 -0.05
C MET A 65 3.35 -1.20 1.27
N LYS A 66 2.84 -0.35 2.13
CA LYS A 66 3.36 -0.14 3.48
C LYS A 66 2.22 -0.16 4.47
N LEU A 67 2.44 -0.85 5.57
CA LEU A 67 1.48 -0.95 6.65
C LEU A 67 2.17 -0.57 7.95
N SER A 68 1.52 0.27 8.73
CA SER A 68 1.96 0.61 10.08
C SER A 68 0.79 0.41 11.02
N LEU A 69 0.99 -0.40 12.05
CA LEU A 69 -0.03 -0.71 13.02
C LEU A 69 0.50 -0.40 14.41
N ASP A 70 -0.26 0.32 15.19
CA ASP A 70 0.07 0.66 16.56
C ASP A 70 -0.93 0.05 17.53
N CYS A 71 -0.41 -0.71 18.47
CA CYS A 71 -1.19 -1.31 19.54
C CYS A 71 -0.60 -0.90 20.89
N GLY A 72 -1.19 0.10 21.52
CA GLY A 72 -0.75 0.58 22.82
C GLY A 72 0.69 1.06 22.84
N GLY A 73 1.16 1.71 21.77
CA GLY A 73 2.53 2.20 21.66
C GLY A 73 3.50 1.20 21.07
N LYS A 74 3.07 -0.02 20.79
CA LYS A 74 3.91 -1.04 20.14
C LYS A 74 3.62 -1.05 18.66
N ALA A 75 4.65 -0.86 17.84
CA ALA A 75 4.50 -0.71 16.40
C ALA A 75 4.80 -2.01 15.67
N VAL A 76 3.89 -2.39 14.77
CA VAL A 76 4.10 -3.46 13.81
C VAL A 76 4.18 -2.81 12.43
N LEU A 77 5.25 -3.06 11.73
CA LEU A 77 5.51 -2.48 10.41
C LEU A 77 5.62 -3.60 9.38
N GLY A 78 5.04 -3.37 8.21
CA GLY A 78 5.15 -4.32 7.12
C GLY A 78 5.24 -3.61 5.79
N ASN A 79 5.88 -4.24 4.82
CA ASN A 79 5.94 -3.71 3.47
C ASN A 79 6.07 -4.81 2.42
N VAL A 80 5.64 -4.45 1.22
CA VAL A 80 5.89 -5.23 0.00
C VAL A 80 6.54 -4.28 -0.98
N GLY A 81 7.73 -4.63 -1.44
CA GLY A 81 8.45 -3.82 -2.42
C GLY A 81 7.95 -4.04 -3.83
N ALA A 82 8.67 -3.45 -4.78
CA ALA A 82 8.32 -3.50 -6.18
C ALA A 82 8.20 -4.93 -6.71
N ILE A 83 7.31 -5.12 -7.66
CA ILE A 83 7.08 -6.38 -8.39
C ILE A 83 6.53 -7.50 -7.48
N GLY A 84 5.85 -7.11 -6.41
CA GLY A 84 5.22 -8.10 -5.55
C GLY A 84 6.19 -9.06 -4.90
N GLY A 85 7.30 -8.55 -4.40
CA GLY A 85 8.28 -9.34 -3.66
C GLY A 85 7.71 -9.91 -2.36
N PRO A 86 8.56 -10.42 -1.49
CA PRO A 86 8.10 -10.98 -0.22
C PRO A 86 7.52 -9.89 0.69
N VAL A 87 6.66 -10.32 1.60
CA VAL A 87 6.18 -9.45 2.67
C VAL A 87 7.29 -9.37 3.72
N ASN A 88 7.74 -8.15 4.00
CA ASN A 88 8.78 -7.90 5.00
C ASN A 88 8.14 -7.31 6.24
N MET A 89 8.31 -7.97 7.38
CA MET A 89 7.78 -7.50 8.64
C MET A 89 8.90 -6.91 9.49
N ARG A 90 8.59 -5.79 10.14
CA ARG A 90 9.51 -5.06 11.03
C ARG A 90 8.75 -4.56 12.25
N GLY A 91 9.47 -3.92 13.15
CA GLY A 91 8.91 -3.41 14.38
C GLY A 91 8.93 -4.47 15.46
N GLU A 92 8.00 -4.36 16.40
CA GLU A 92 7.97 -5.27 17.53
C GLU A 92 7.28 -6.58 17.14
N SER A 93 7.75 -7.67 17.76
CA SER A 93 7.15 -8.99 17.59
C SER A 93 6.25 -9.30 18.79
N GLY A 94 5.34 -10.26 18.59
CA GLY A 94 4.47 -10.71 19.68
C GLY A 94 3.51 -9.64 20.17
N VAL A 95 3.10 -8.74 19.30
CA VAL A 95 2.19 -7.64 19.68
C VAL A 95 0.76 -8.19 19.71
N LYS A 96 0.14 -8.11 20.88
CA LYS A 96 -1.23 -8.58 21.12
C LYS A 96 -2.04 -7.51 21.84
N GLY A 97 -3.32 -7.47 21.54
CA GLY A 97 -4.22 -6.53 22.19
C GLY A 97 -5.60 -6.52 21.56
N ALA A 98 -6.52 -5.82 22.23
CA ALA A 98 -7.92 -5.76 21.80
C ALA A 98 -8.17 -4.71 20.72
N SER A 99 -7.28 -3.73 20.58
CA SER A 99 -7.47 -2.65 19.60
C SER A 99 -6.15 -2.20 19.04
N ALA A 100 -6.19 -1.71 17.79
CA ALA A 100 -5.03 -1.16 17.14
C ALA A 100 -5.46 -0.10 16.13
N ASP A 101 -4.57 0.84 15.87
CA ASP A 101 -4.71 1.82 14.81
C ASP A 101 -3.74 1.47 13.69
N MET A 102 -4.25 1.45 12.46
CA MET A 102 -3.45 1.03 11.32
C MET A 102 -3.52 2.07 10.20
N THR A 103 -2.41 2.28 9.54
CA THR A 103 -2.36 3.00 8.28
C THR A 103 -1.87 2.07 7.19
N LEU A 104 -2.48 2.19 6.02
CA LEU A 104 -2.11 1.42 4.84
C LEU A 104 -1.86 2.37 3.69
N ASN A 105 -0.70 2.27 3.08
CA ASN A 105 -0.34 3.02 1.88
C ASN A 105 -0.03 2.02 0.78
N ALA A 106 -0.62 2.21 -0.39
CA ALA A 106 -0.40 1.32 -1.51
C ALA A 106 -0.27 2.11 -2.81
N ARG A 107 0.67 1.70 -3.64
CA ARG A 107 0.79 2.18 -5.01
C ARG A 107 0.80 0.96 -5.92
N VAL A 108 -0.27 0.83 -6.70
CA VAL A 108 -0.50 -0.38 -7.49
C VAL A 108 -0.98 0.01 -8.88
N GLN A 109 -0.54 -0.73 -9.88
CA GLN A 109 -0.87 -0.47 -11.27
C GLN A 109 -2.31 -0.91 -11.56
N MET A 110 -3.25 -0.09 -11.11
CA MET A 110 -4.67 -0.27 -11.36
C MET A 110 -5.38 1.06 -11.12
N SER A 111 -6.64 1.15 -11.55
CA SER A 111 -7.40 2.38 -11.32
C SER A 111 -7.61 2.61 -9.83
N PRO A 112 -7.78 3.86 -9.40
CA PRO A 112 -8.10 4.16 -8.00
C PRO A 112 -9.33 3.41 -7.52
N GLU A 113 -10.35 3.30 -8.36
CA GLU A 113 -11.59 2.61 -8.02
C GLU A 113 -11.37 1.13 -7.79
N ALA A 114 -10.57 0.49 -8.64
CA ALA A 114 -10.25 -0.93 -8.50
C ALA A 114 -9.39 -1.18 -7.26
N LEU A 115 -8.43 -0.30 -6.97
CA LEU A 115 -7.57 -0.39 -5.81
C LEU A 115 -8.38 -0.23 -4.52
N GLN A 116 -9.26 0.75 -4.47
CA GLN A 116 -10.14 0.96 -3.33
C GLN A 116 -11.03 -0.24 -3.09
N LYS A 117 -11.64 -0.75 -4.15
CA LYS A 117 -12.52 -1.92 -4.05
C LYS A 117 -11.78 -3.14 -3.53
N ALA A 118 -10.54 -3.36 -3.99
CA ALA A 118 -9.74 -4.49 -3.53
C ALA A 118 -9.49 -4.40 -2.03
N VAL A 119 -9.10 -3.23 -1.53
CA VAL A 119 -8.86 -3.02 -0.10
C VAL A 119 -10.14 -3.18 0.70
N GLU A 120 -11.25 -2.59 0.23
CA GLU A 120 -12.54 -2.67 0.92
C GLU A 120 -13.10 -4.09 0.95
N THR A 121 -12.68 -4.96 0.06
CA THR A 121 -13.08 -6.36 0.03
C THR A 121 -12.15 -7.23 0.89
N ILE A 122 -10.85 -7.07 0.72
CA ILE A 122 -9.86 -7.95 1.34
C ILE A 122 -9.66 -7.64 2.82
N LEU A 123 -9.74 -6.37 3.21
CA LEU A 123 -9.59 -5.98 4.61
C LEU A 123 -10.64 -6.63 5.52
N PRO A 124 -11.95 -6.54 5.23
CA PRO A 124 -12.94 -7.19 6.07
C PRO A 124 -12.82 -8.72 6.08
N GLU A 125 -12.48 -9.31 4.95
CA GLU A 125 -12.30 -10.77 4.88
C GLU A 125 -11.14 -11.22 5.77
N THR A 126 -10.01 -10.51 5.71
CA THR A 126 -8.86 -10.82 6.55
C THR A 126 -9.20 -10.59 8.01
N ALA A 127 -9.85 -9.47 8.31
CA ALA A 127 -10.26 -9.14 9.68
C ALA A 127 -11.17 -10.21 10.25
N SER A 128 -12.15 -10.67 9.49
CA SER A 128 -13.08 -11.70 9.92
C SER A 128 -12.36 -13.00 10.29
N ALA A 129 -11.34 -13.38 9.54
CA ALA A 129 -10.55 -14.57 9.83
C ALA A 129 -9.81 -14.51 11.16
N PHE A 130 -9.54 -13.31 11.67
CA PHE A 130 -8.88 -13.09 12.96
C PHE A 130 -9.84 -12.70 14.07
N GLY A 131 -11.14 -12.68 13.78
CA GLY A 131 -12.15 -12.21 14.75
C GLY A 131 -12.04 -10.70 15.01
N VAL A 132 -11.59 -9.95 14.01
CA VAL A 132 -11.34 -8.51 14.11
C VAL A 132 -12.41 -7.75 13.33
N SER A 133 -12.84 -6.62 13.91
CA SER A 133 -13.66 -5.64 13.21
C SER A 133 -12.76 -4.54 12.71
N ALA A 134 -12.89 -4.19 11.44
CA ALA A 134 -12.10 -3.13 10.82
C ALA A 134 -13.03 -1.98 10.41
N SER A 135 -12.65 -0.76 10.77
CA SER A 135 -13.39 0.44 10.42
C SER A 135 -12.44 1.42 9.71
N ILE A 136 -12.69 1.68 8.45
CA ILE A 136 -11.91 2.66 7.70
C ILE A 136 -12.40 4.04 8.11
N THR A 137 -11.54 4.80 8.79
CA THR A 137 -11.89 6.13 9.29
C THR A 137 -11.54 7.24 8.29
N ASN A 138 -10.57 6.98 7.41
CA ASN A 138 -10.20 7.89 6.35
C ASN A 138 -9.62 7.08 5.19
N LEU A 139 -10.04 7.42 3.98
CA LEU A 139 -9.50 6.77 2.79
C LEU A 139 -9.39 7.79 1.69
N LYS A 140 -8.21 7.88 1.11
CA LYS A 140 -7.96 8.68 -0.09
C LYS A 140 -7.35 7.77 -1.13
N CYS A 141 -7.96 7.77 -2.30
CA CYS A 141 -7.47 7.00 -3.43
C CYS A 141 -7.51 7.87 -4.67
N LEU A 142 -6.35 8.02 -5.32
CA LEU A 142 -6.22 8.89 -6.48
C LEU A 142 -5.19 8.35 -7.45
N MET A 143 -5.19 8.90 -8.66
CA MET A 143 -4.16 8.64 -9.65
C MET A 143 -3.47 9.97 -9.93
N PRO A 144 -2.17 10.08 -9.59
CA PRO A 144 -1.47 11.33 -9.84
C PRO A 144 -1.31 11.57 -11.33
N GLY A 145 -1.49 12.82 -11.76
CA GLY A 145 -1.25 13.20 -13.13
C GLY A 145 0.23 13.34 -13.43
N ARG A 146 0.55 13.48 -14.73
CA ARG A 146 1.91 13.80 -15.13
C ARG A 146 2.30 15.17 -14.61
N PRO A 147 3.56 15.36 -14.15
CA PRO A 147 4.04 16.67 -13.78
C PRO A 147 3.89 17.66 -14.95
N ASN A 148 3.41 18.86 -14.65
CA ASN A 148 3.28 19.92 -15.65
C ASN A 148 4.30 21.02 -15.37
N PRO A 149 5.34 21.19 -16.22
CA PRO A 149 6.35 22.18 -16.00
C PRO A 149 5.82 23.62 -15.91
N THR A 150 4.79 23.94 -16.69
CA THR A 150 4.15 25.25 -16.67
C THR A 150 3.63 25.60 -15.30
N TYR A 151 3.14 24.62 -14.59
CA TYR A 151 2.62 24.75 -13.26
C TYR A 151 3.68 25.24 -12.27
N ARG A 152 4.90 24.73 -12.42
CA ARG A 152 6.01 25.10 -11.55
C ARG A 152 6.40 26.57 -11.72
N TYR A 153 6.42 27.06 -12.93
CA TYR A 153 6.78 28.45 -13.20
C TYR A 153 5.81 29.40 -12.56
N GLN A 154 4.54 29.09 -12.61
CA GLN A 154 3.53 29.91 -11.96
C GLN A 154 3.70 29.94 -10.45
N THR A 155 4.19 28.88 -9.88
CA THR A 155 4.40 28.79 -8.44
C THR A 155 5.64 29.58 -8.00
N VAL A 156 6.65 29.65 -8.83
CA VAL A 156 7.92 30.33 -8.51
C VAL A 156 7.81 31.84 -8.64
N ILE A 157 6.97 32.30 -9.52
CA ILE A 157 6.76 33.73 -9.74
C ILE A 157 5.80 34.31 -8.70
#